data_ccde3f77c258294cf0aa0fe212fd574e
#
_entry.id   ccde3f77c258294cf0aa0fe212fd574e
#
_cell.length_a   1.000
_cell.length_b   1.000
_cell.length_c   1.000
_cell.angle_alpha   90.00
_cell.angle_beta   90.00
_cell.angle_gamma   90.00
#
_symmetry.space_group_name_H-M   'P 1'
#
loop_
_entity.id
_entity.type
_entity.pdbx_description
1 polymer ?
#
loop_
_entity_poly.entity_id
_entity_poly.type
_entity_poly.pdbx_seq_one_letter_code
_entity_poly.pdbx_strand_id
1 'polypeptide(L)'
;MGQHAPARISPEDVGQRVVVRRRLPGQTGPTGGQAYTDVLGILETCAGDTIRVRRADDTLVEISIADVARVKQIPPPPRKRRS
;
A
#
# COMPACT_ATOMS: atom_id res chain seq x y z
N MET A 1 3.31 9.62 -23.05
CA MET A 1 3.37 9.65 -22.52
C MET A 1 3.47 8.92 -21.82
N GLY A 2 3.63 8.47 -21.67
CA GLY A 2 3.55 7.68 -20.97
C GLY A 2 3.88 7.82 -19.74
N GLN A 3 3.73 8.24 -19.39
CA GLN A 3 3.97 8.43 -18.34
C GLN A 3 3.61 7.54 -17.52
N HIS A 4 4.30 7.02 -16.85
CA HIS A 4 3.88 6.17 -16.02
C HIS A 4 3.24 6.80 -14.99
N ALA A 5 2.17 6.36 -14.71
CA ALA A 5 1.45 6.88 -13.69
C ALA A 5 2.07 6.56 -12.42
N PRO A 6 2.08 7.42 -11.52
CA PRO A 6 2.53 7.10 -10.21
C PRO A 6 1.54 6.16 -9.60
N ALA A 7 1.89 5.60 -8.51
CA ALA A 7 1.00 4.71 -7.81
C ALA A 7 -0.28 5.45 -7.54
N ARG A 8 -1.40 4.83 -7.89
CA ARG A 8 -2.61 5.45 -7.70
C ARG A 8 -3.36 4.83 -6.62
N ILE A 9 -3.86 5.57 -5.69
CA ILE A 9 -4.69 5.09 -4.64
C ILE A 9 -5.71 6.18 -4.43
N SER A 10 -6.94 5.82 -4.26
CA SER A 10 -7.99 6.82 -4.16
C SER A 10 -8.99 6.39 -3.09
N PRO A 11 -9.89 7.30 -2.69
CA PRO A 11 -10.87 6.94 -1.68
C PRO A 11 -11.76 5.79 -2.08
N GLU A 12 -11.89 5.51 -3.36
CA GLU A 12 -12.67 4.38 -3.79
C GLU A 12 -12.03 3.07 -3.41
N ASP A 13 -10.76 3.07 -3.09
CA ASP A 13 -10.06 1.85 -2.72
C ASP A 13 -10.21 1.54 -1.24
N VAL A 14 -10.85 2.40 -0.49
CA VAL A 14 -11.05 2.15 0.93
C VAL A 14 -11.87 0.87 1.08
N GLY A 15 -11.44 0.00 1.95
CA GLY A 15 -12.05 -1.31 2.15
C GLY A 15 -11.41 -2.41 1.34
N GLN A 16 -10.54 -2.06 0.39
CA GLN A 16 -9.89 -3.04 -0.44
C GLN A 16 -8.61 -3.54 0.19
N ARG A 17 -8.25 -4.76 -0.13
CA ARG A 17 -7.01 -5.31 0.34
C ARG A 17 -5.92 -4.88 -0.60
N VAL A 18 -4.87 -4.30 -0.07
CA VAL A 18 -3.81 -3.73 -0.90
C VAL A 18 -2.43 -4.08 -0.37
N VAL A 19 -1.46 -4.06 -1.25
CA VAL A 19 -0.06 -4.07 -0.88
C VAL A 19 0.47 -2.71 -1.28
N VAL A 20 1.05 -1.99 -0.34
CA VAL A 20 1.61 -0.67 -0.61
C VAL A 20 3.11 -0.76 -0.45
N ARG A 21 3.85 -0.50 -1.52
CA ARG A 21 5.29 -0.43 -1.42
C ARG A 21 5.65 1.01 -1.11
N ARG A 22 6.25 1.23 0.04
CA ARG A 22 6.57 2.58 0.45
C ARG A 22 8.08 2.76 0.53
N ARG A 23 8.52 3.97 0.24
CA ARG A 23 9.91 4.32 0.37
C ARG A 23 10.21 4.51 1.83
N LEU A 24 11.41 4.22 2.24
CA LEU A 24 11.87 4.47 3.58
C LEU A 24 12.91 5.58 3.50
N PRO A 25 12.48 6.83 3.56
CA PRO A 25 13.42 7.93 3.39
C PRO A 25 14.51 7.86 4.44
N GLY A 26 15.72 8.18 4.04
CA GLY A 26 16.83 8.14 4.96
C GLY A 26 17.43 6.79 5.19
N GLN A 27 16.88 5.75 4.56
CA GLN A 27 17.44 4.43 4.70
C GLN A 27 17.95 3.93 3.38
N THR A 28 18.91 3.03 3.44
CA THR A 28 19.54 2.50 2.24
C THR A 28 19.16 1.05 2.09
N GLY A 29 18.80 0.67 0.90
CA GLY A 29 18.48 -0.72 0.61
C GLY A 29 19.72 -1.57 0.51
N PRO A 30 19.55 -2.86 0.27
CA PRO A 30 20.68 -3.79 0.27
C PRO A 30 21.73 -3.50 -0.78
N THR A 31 21.33 -2.85 -1.87
CA THR A 31 22.30 -2.56 -2.92
C THR A 31 22.74 -1.11 -2.89
N GLY A 32 22.46 -0.41 -1.82
CA GLY A 32 22.89 0.97 -1.69
C GLY A 32 21.91 2.00 -2.21
N GLY A 33 20.83 1.58 -2.79
CA GLY A 33 19.84 2.51 -3.31
C GLY A 33 18.73 2.76 -2.31
N GLN A 34 17.61 3.24 -2.80
CA GLN A 34 16.48 3.55 -1.96
C GLN A 34 15.93 2.30 -1.31
N ALA A 35 15.63 2.37 -0.03
CA ALA A 35 15.02 1.26 0.67
C ALA A 35 13.52 1.34 0.54
N TYR A 36 12.87 0.18 0.48
CA TYR A 36 11.42 0.08 0.38
C TYR A 36 10.93 -0.97 1.34
N THR A 37 9.67 -0.88 1.70
CA THR A 37 9.05 -1.95 2.45
C THR A 37 7.61 -2.07 1.96
N ASP A 38 7.04 -3.26 2.09
CA ASP A 38 5.67 -3.49 1.67
C ASP A 38 4.76 -3.56 2.88
N VAL A 39 3.63 -2.91 2.77
CA VAL A 39 2.62 -2.96 3.81
C VAL A 39 1.39 -3.61 3.20
N LEU A 40 0.97 -4.72 3.79
CA LEU A 40 -0.18 -5.46 3.29
C LEU A 40 -1.32 -5.31 4.27
N GLY A 41 -2.47 -4.96 3.80
CA GLY A 41 -3.63 -4.84 4.66
C GLY A 41 -4.81 -4.23 3.93
N ILE A 42 -5.77 -3.80 4.72
CA ILE A 42 -6.98 -3.19 4.19
C ILE A 42 -6.81 -1.69 4.25
N LEU A 43 -7.10 -1.02 3.16
CA LEU A 43 -7.02 0.43 3.16
C LEU A 43 -8.17 0.97 3.96
N GLU A 44 -7.87 1.64 5.06
CA GLU A 44 -8.90 2.15 5.95
C GLU A 44 -9.30 3.56 5.59
N THR A 45 -8.36 4.39 5.26
CA THR A 45 -8.67 5.76 4.90
C THR A 45 -7.73 6.23 3.80
N CYS A 46 -8.22 7.17 3.03
CA CYS A 46 -7.42 7.79 2.01
C CYS A 46 -7.90 9.24 1.97
N ALA A 47 -7.23 10.11 2.65
CA ALA A 47 -7.65 11.49 2.76
C ALA A 47 -6.47 12.42 2.63
N GLY A 48 -6.62 13.45 1.83
CA GLY A 48 -5.54 14.39 1.62
C GLY A 48 -4.37 13.67 1.01
N ASP A 49 -3.23 13.77 1.63
CA ASP A 49 -2.04 13.12 1.10
C ASP A 49 -1.57 11.99 2.01
N THR A 50 -2.45 11.41 2.79
CA THR A 50 -2.09 10.35 3.70
C THR A 50 -3.08 9.20 3.57
N ILE A 51 -2.57 7.97 3.66
CA ILE A 51 -3.43 6.81 3.70
C ILE A 51 -3.15 6.05 4.97
N ARG A 52 -4.12 5.24 5.39
CA ARG A 52 -3.95 4.37 6.53
C ARG A 52 -4.35 2.97 6.14
N VAL A 53 -3.48 2.02 6.42
CA VAL A 53 -3.68 0.63 6.08
C VAL A 53 -3.72 -0.17 7.36
N ARG A 54 -4.76 -0.96 7.54
CA ARG A 54 -4.87 -1.82 8.71
C ARG A 54 -4.32 -3.18 8.37
N ARG A 55 -3.29 -3.58 9.06
CA ARG A 55 -2.64 -4.84 8.82
C ARG A 55 -3.41 -5.98 9.48
N ALA A 56 -3.04 -7.19 9.13
CA ALA A 56 -3.72 -8.37 9.67
C ALA A 56 -3.66 -8.46 11.18
N ASP A 57 -2.65 -7.89 11.79
CA ASP A 57 -2.52 -7.91 13.25
C ASP A 57 -3.21 -6.70 13.88
N ASP A 58 -4.05 -6.02 13.09
CA ASP A 58 -4.80 -4.86 13.56
C ASP A 58 -3.97 -3.60 13.75
N THR A 59 -2.73 -3.62 13.39
CA THR A 59 -1.91 -2.43 13.45
C THR A 59 -2.30 -1.49 12.31
N LEU A 60 -2.47 -0.23 12.64
CA LEU A 60 -2.81 0.76 11.64
C LEU A 60 -1.53 1.50 11.25
N VAL A 61 -1.19 1.46 9.98
CA VAL A 61 0.02 2.09 9.48
C VAL A 61 -0.36 3.30 8.65
N GLU A 62 0.18 4.45 9.02
CA GLU A 62 -0.08 5.67 8.30
C GLU A 62 1.06 5.93 7.30
N ILE A 63 0.74 6.21 6.07
CA ILE A 63 1.74 6.38 5.02
C ILE A 63 1.41 7.64 4.25
N SER A 64 2.43 8.47 4.05
CA SER A 64 2.27 9.65 3.21
C SER A 64 2.23 9.19 1.76
N ILE A 65 1.29 9.71 0.99
CA ILE A 65 1.19 9.33 -0.41
C ILE A 65 2.48 9.65 -1.15
N ALA A 66 3.20 10.67 -0.72
CA ALA A 66 4.47 11.00 -1.35
C ALA A 66 5.51 9.88 -1.21
N ASP A 67 5.33 9.03 -0.21
CA ASP A 67 6.25 7.91 -0.01
C ASP A 67 5.76 6.63 -0.65
N VAL A 68 4.62 6.64 -1.28
CA VAL A 68 4.09 5.44 -1.89
C VAL A 68 4.73 5.25 -3.25
N ALA A 69 5.45 4.16 -3.42
CA ALA A 69 6.10 3.85 -4.68
C ALA A 69 5.20 3.03 -5.57
N ARG A 70 4.37 2.19 -4.98
CA ARG A 70 3.51 1.32 -5.77
C ARG A 70 2.37 0.80 -4.93
N VAL A 71 1.21 0.66 -5.51
CA VAL A 71 0.06 0.09 -4.83
C VAL A 71 -0.51 -0.98 -5.74
N LYS A 72 -0.84 -2.13 -5.16
CA LYS A 72 -1.44 -3.19 -5.91
C LYS A 72 -2.62 -3.72 -5.13
N GLN A 73 -3.75 -3.83 -5.77
CA GLN A 73 -4.90 -4.43 -5.13
C GLN A 73 -4.75 -5.93 -5.15
N ILE A 74 -5.13 -6.57 -4.06
CA ILE A 74 -5.04 -8.00 -3.97
C ILE A 74 -6.45 -8.50 -3.86
N PRO A 75 -6.89 -9.36 -4.76
CA PRO A 75 -8.24 -9.87 -4.65
C PRO A 75 -8.38 -10.68 -3.38
N PRO A 76 -9.54 -10.75 -2.83
CA PRO A 76 -9.73 -11.54 -1.63
C PRO A 76 -9.46 -13.01 -1.96
N PRO A 77 -9.06 -13.80 -0.98
CA PRO A 77 -8.81 -15.21 -1.23
C PRO A 77 -10.09 -15.88 -1.64
N PRO A 78 -10.01 -16.91 -2.42
CA PRO A 78 -11.18 -17.60 -2.86
C PRO A 78 -11.94 -18.13 -1.69
N ARG A 79 -13.29 -18.05 -1.72
CA ARG A 79 -14.02 -18.52 -0.69
C ARG A 79 -13.94 -19.98 -0.64
N LYS A 80 -13.75 -20.52 0.47
CA LYS A 80 -13.62 -21.88 0.58
C LYS A 80 -14.94 -22.49 0.32
N ARG A 81 -15.03 -23.40 -0.54
CA ARG A 81 -16.17 -23.98 -0.83
C ARG A 81 -16.50 -24.92 0.17
N ARG A 82 -17.53 -25.04 0.68
CA ARG A 82 -17.78 -25.89 1.58
C ARG A 82 -18.14 -27.00 1.01
N SER A 83 -17.75 -27.84 1.02
CA SER A 83 -18.12 -28.95 0.33
C SER A 83 -18.84 -29.84 1.01
#